data_510bd27b89a1941a478d4c908ebbf23f
#
_entry.id   510bd27b89a1941a478d4c908ebbf23f
#
_cell.length_a   1.000
_cell.length_b   1.000
_cell.length_c   1.000
_cell.angle_alpha   90.00
_cell.angle_beta   90.00
_cell.angle_gamma   90.00
#
_symmetry.space_group_name_H-M   'P 1'
#
loop_
_entity.id
_entity.type
_entity.pdbx_description
1 polymer ?
#
loop_
_entity_poly.entity_id
_entity_poly.type
_entity_poly.pdbx_seq_one_letter_code
_entity_poly.pdbx_strand_id
1 'polypeptide(L)'
;MHASLLLLLLAPASFALNKHVAIVTGGTRGIGKGIAEALASQSFDLLLTYNSDADAAAATAAEITEAYGCAVECVGGDVSQPATRDAIFAKFDEAFKATHALGAVVHNAGQYVGVTSSNADGIGPSPQLGFGDGSLLGDDGAPDLGVMHYYQRMYGDAYVDLCERGLARMGEGGGSLVGISSPGCTLTYKANLGYDMPGSGKCVMEYAMRLFALRAAKKNVNCNVVIPGVTTSDAWGKLADARGADVDEMVGGIAGRIAPMGSMAPRAVGDGVAFLCSPAGRAVTGVSLPVDNGVHLKT
;
A
#
# COMPACT_ATOMS: atom_id res chain seq x y z
N MET A 1 -60.61 28.31 -22.99
CA MET A 1 -59.69 28.67 -21.88
C MET A 1 -58.82 27.43 -21.61
N HIS A 2 -57.63 27.37 -22.16
CA HIS A 2 -56.70 26.27 -21.97
C HIS A 2 -55.61 26.77 -21.02
N ALA A 3 -55.58 26.25 -19.78
CA ALA A 3 -54.52 26.50 -18.85
C ALA A 3 -53.37 25.53 -19.13
N SER A 4 -52.28 26.04 -19.73
CA SER A 4 -51.03 25.30 -19.89
C SER A 4 -50.34 25.21 -18.52
N LEU A 5 -50.32 24.01 -17.95
CA LEU A 5 -49.56 23.70 -16.76
C LEU A 5 -48.09 23.58 -17.15
N LEU A 6 -47.31 24.61 -16.84
CA LEU A 6 -45.84 24.62 -17.01
C LEU A 6 -45.23 23.73 -15.92
N LEU A 7 -44.93 22.49 -16.27
CA LEU A 7 -44.17 21.59 -15.41
C LEU A 7 -42.72 22.04 -15.40
N LEU A 8 -42.32 22.80 -14.34
CA LEU A 8 -40.90 23.05 -14.09
C LEU A 8 -40.29 21.71 -13.70
N LEU A 9 -39.65 21.06 -14.63
CA LEU A 9 -38.70 20.01 -14.35
C LEU A 9 -37.51 20.62 -13.58
N LEU A 10 -37.55 20.54 -12.27
CA LEU A 10 -36.35 20.70 -11.45
C LEU A 10 -35.38 19.62 -11.94
N ALA A 11 -34.41 20.02 -12.77
CA ALA A 11 -33.27 19.19 -13.07
C ALA A 11 -32.65 18.78 -11.72
N PRO A 12 -32.38 17.49 -11.49
CA PRO A 12 -31.66 17.12 -10.28
C PRO A 12 -30.34 17.89 -10.28
N ALA A 13 -30.04 18.51 -9.13
CA ALA A 13 -28.79 19.19 -8.91
C ALA A 13 -27.67 18.33 -9.53
N SER A 14 -26.88 18.93 -10.41
CA SER A 14 -25.81 18.27 -11.14
C SER A 14 -25.04 17.42 -10.11
N PHE A 15 -25.02 16.12 -10.34
CA PHE A 15 -23.92 15.32 -9.79
C PHE A 15 -22.65 15.94 -10.40
N ALA A 16 -22.05 16.88 -9.67
CA ALA A 16 -20.67 17.21 -9.90
C ALA A 16 -19.96 15.85 -9.92
N LEU A 17 -19.31 15.53 -11.02
CA LEU A 17 -18.47 14.35 -11.15
C LEU A 17 -17.46 14.47 -9.99
N ASN A 18 -17.76 13.84 -8.88
CA ASN A 18 -16.87 13.83 -7.73
C ASN A 18 -15.61 13.10 -8.21
N LYS A 19 -14.58 13.86 -8.50
CA LYS A 19 -13.27 13.26 -8.68
C LYS A 19 -12.97 12.40 -7.47
N HIS A 20 -12.31 11.30 -7.68
CA HIS A 20 -11.92 10.40 -6.59
C HIS A 20 -10.47 10.64 -6.21
N VAL A 21 -10.20 10.61 -4.92
CA VAL A 21 -8.83 10.63 -4.38
C VAL A 21 -8.45 9.23 -3.92
N ALA A 22 -7.22 8.85 -4.21
CA ALA A 22 -6.58 7.69 -3.63
C ALA A 22 -5.47 8.12 -2.65
N ILE A 23 -5.50 7.62 -1.43
CA ILE A 23 -4.39 7.72 -0.48
C ILE A 23 -3.48 6.51 -0.70
N VAL A 24 -2.19 6.75 -0.99
CA VAL A 24 -1.19 5.68 -1.17
C VAL A 24 -0.03 5.91 -0.22
N THR A 25 0.09 5.08 0.81
CA THR A 25 1.22 5.18 1.72
C THR A 25 2.50 4.64 1.07
N GLY A 26 3.62 5.38 1.22
CA GLY A 26 4.86 5.07 0.52
C GLY A 26 4.74 5.18 -1.00
N GLY A 27 3.90 6.12 -1.48
CA GLY A 27 3.50 6.28 -2.89
C GLY A 27 4.54 6.94 -3.79
N THR A 28 5.67 7.40 -3.25
CA THR A 28 6.62 8.24 -3.99
C THR A 28 7.78 7.48 -4.62
N ARG A 29 7.87 6.17 -4.44
CA ARG A 29 8.92 5.31 -5.03
C ARG A 29 8.50 3.86 -5.14
N GLY A 30 9.28 3.07 -5.90
CA GLY A 30 9.12 1.62 -6.01
C GLY A 30 7.69 1.17 -6.33
N ILE A 31 7.21 0.16 -5.64
CA ILE A 31 5.85 -0.38 -5.84
C ILE A 31 4.79 0.72 -5.62
N GLY A 32 4.97 1.56 -4.61
CA GLY A 32 4.03 2.65 -4.32
C GLY A 32 3.90 3.66 -5.45
N LYS A 33 5.02 4.04 -6.12
CA LYS A 33 4.98 4.90 -7.32
C LYS A 33 4.24 4.20 -8.46
N GLY A 34 4.51 2.92 -8.71
CA GLY A 34 3.77 2.14 -9.72
C GLY A 34 2.26 2.07 -9.43
N ILE A 35 1.87 1.99 -8.14
CA ILE A 35 0.46 2.05 -7.73
C ILE A 35 -0.11 3.46 -7.98
N ALA A 36 0.61 4.50 -7.61
CA ALA A 36 0.19 5.89 -7.81
C ALA A 36 -0.04 6.19 -9.30
N GLU A 37 0.89 5.81 -10.16
CA GLU A 37 0.78 5.95 -11.63
C GLU A 37 -0.42 5.17 -12.21
N ALA A 38 -0.65 3.95 -11.72
CA ALA A 38 -1.78 3.13 -12.17
C ALA A 38 -3.13 3.75 -11.78
N LEU A 39 -3.25 4.29 -10.57
CA LEU A 39 -4.46 4.97 -10.11
C LEU A 39 -4.64 6.32 -10.81
N ALA A 40 -3.57 7.10 -11.02
CA ALA A 40 -3.61 8.33 -11.80
C ALA A 40 -4.12 8.10 -13.23
N SER A 41 -3.69 6.99 -13.87
CA SER A 41 -4.19 6.62 -15.20
C SER A 41 -5.68 6.27 -15.24
N GLN A 42 -6.30 6.00 -14.08
CA GLN A 42 -7.76 5.84 -13.91
C GLN A 42 -8.45 7.11 -13.39
N SER A 43 -7.80 8.26 -13.55
CA SER A 43 -8.33 9.58 -13.16
C SER A 43 -8.53 9.80 -11.66
N PHE A 44 -7.80 9.10 -10.81
CA PHE A 44 -7.69 9.45 -9.42
C PHE A 44 -6.76 10.65 -9.24
N ASP A 45 -7.15 11.60 -8.39
CA ASP A 45 -6.21 12.50 -7.75
C ASP A 45 -5.56 11.76 -6.57
N LEU A 46 -4.37 12.19 -6.14
CA LEU A 46 -3.55 11.39 -5.24
C LEU A 46 -3.14 12.14 -3.98
N LEU A 47 -3.16 11.43 -2.86
CA LEU A 47 -2.46 11.81 -1.65
C LEU A 47 -1.40 10.75 -1.34
N LEU A 48 -0.15 11.08 -1.58
CA LEU A 48 0.98 10.16 -1.42
C LEU A 48 1.68 10.40 -0.09
N THR A 49 2.24 9.35 0.50
CA THR A 49 3.12 9.55 1.66
C THR A 49 4.55 9.12 1.37
N TYR A 50 5.48 9.73 2.07
CA TYR A 50 6.90 9.40 2.09
C TYR A 50 7.42 9.42 3.53
N ASN A 51 8.59 8.82 3.79
CA ASN A 51 9.15 8.86 5.15
C ASN A 51 9.96 10.14 5.39
N SER A 52 11.07 10.35 4.67
CA SER A 52 12.04 11.41 4.98
C SER A 52 12.53 12.21 3.77
N ASP A 53 12.35 11.72 2.55
CA ASP A 53 12.89 12.35 1.33
C ASP A 53 11.82 13.22 0.67
N ALA A 54 11.74 14.47 1.11
CA ALA A 54 10.75 15.43 0.61
C ALA A 54 11.02 15.87 -0.83
N ASP A 55 12.29 15.99 -1.23
CA ASP A 55 12.66 16.43 -2.57
C ASP A 55 12.32 15.35 -3.61
N ALA A 56 12.65 14.10 -3.34
CA ALA A 56 12.24 12.98 -4.19
C ALA A 56 10.71 12.83 -4.25
N ALA A 57 10.01 13.08 -3.15
CA ALA A 57 8.55 13.05 -3.13
C ALA A 57 7.94 14.16 -3.99
N ALA A 58 8.46 15.37 -3.91
CA ALA A 58 8.03 16.50 -4.72
C ALA A 58 8.30 16.26 -6.22
N ALA A 59 9.46 15.72 -6.56
CA ALA A 59 9.80 15.36 -7.94
C ALA A 59 8.83 14.31 -8.50
N THR A 60 8.55 13.24 -7.74
CA THR A 60 7.58 12.21 -8.14
C THR A 60 6.17 12.78 -8.31
N ALA A 61 5.73 13.66 -7.41
CA ALA A 61 4.43 14.31 -7.52
C ALA A 61 4.32 15.15 -8.80
N ALA A 62 5.36 15.91 -9.14
CA ALA A 62 5.42 16.70 -10.37
C ALA A 62 5.38 15.81 -11.62
N GLU A 63 6.17 14.74 -11.67
CA GLU A 63 6.17 13.77 -12.77
C GLU A 63 4.77 13.16 -13.02
N ILE A 64 4.10 12.73 -11.94
CA ILE A 64 2.76 12.13 -12.06
C ILE A 64 1.74 13.18 -12.50
N THR A 65 1.82 14.40 -11.95
CA THR A 65 0.93 15.49 -12.35
C THR A 65 1.11 15.82 -13.83
N GLU A 66 2.35 15.92 -14.31
CA GLU A 66 2.64 16.20 -15.73
C GLU A 66 2.15 15.07 -16.64
N ALA A 67 2.39 13.82 -16.25
CA ALA A 67 2.07 12.66 -17.09
C ALA A 67 0.56 12.36 -17.16
N TYR A 68 -0.20 12.61 -16.09
CA TYR A 68 -1.59 12.18 -15.97
C TYR A 68 -2.60 13.33 -15.78
N GLY A 69 -2.14 14.55 -15.55
CA GLY A 69 -3.02 15.71 -15.35
C GLY A 69 -3.85 15.66 -14.07
N CYS A 70 -3.44 14.87 -13.08
CA CYS A 70 -4.11 14.75 -11.79
C CYS A 70 -3.45 15.63 -10.73
N ALA A 71 -4.21 15.99 -9.68
CA ALA A 71 -3.65 16.66 -8.51
C ALA A 71 -2.92 15.63 -7.63
N VAL A 72 -1.74 16.01 -7.16
CA VAL A 72 -0.94 15.16 -6.25
C VAL A 72 -0.49 15.98 -5.05
N GLU A 73 -0.88 15.54 -3.87
CA GLU A 73 -0.42 16.08 -2.58
C GLU A 73 0.47 15.05 -1.89
N CYS A 74 1.41 15.52 -1.06
CA CYS A 74 2.33 14.66 -0.34
C CYS A 74 2.33 14.96 1.17
N VAL A 75 2.51 13.90 1.98
CA VAL A 75 2.67 13.99 3.45
C VAL A 75 3.88 13.18 3.87
N GLY A 76 4.80 13.82 4.60
CA GLY A 76 5.99 13.18 5.16
C GLY A 76 5.75 12.58 6.54
N GLY A 77 6.45 11.51 6.85
CA GLY A 77 6.49 10.89 8.18
C GLY A 77 6.41 9.36 8.16
N ASP A 78 6.80 8.78 9.28
CA ASP A 78 6.70 7.33 9.51
C ASP A 78 5.25 6.92 9.78
N VAL A 79 4.66 6.13 8.88
CA VAL A 79 3.27 5.69 8.98
C VAL A 79 3.01 4.78 10.18
N SER A 80 4.05 4.19 10.79
CA SER A 80 3.92 3.44 12.06
C SER A 80 3.48 4.34 13.22
N GLN A 81 3.71 5.66 13.09
CA GLN A 81 3.38 6.66 14.11
C GLN A 81 1.95 7.18 13.92
N PRO A 82 1.14 7.23 14.99
CA PRO A 82 -0.22 7.78 14.92
C PRO A 82 -0.27 9.21 14.39
N ALA A 83 0.68 10.06 14.79
CA ALA A 83 0.74 11.47 14.35
C ALA A 83 0.87 11.61 12.81
N THR A 84 1.60 10.71 12.15
CA THR A 84 1.68 10.70 10.69
C THR A 84 0.33 10.35 10.07
N ARG A 85 -0.38 9.38 10.62
CA ARG A 85 -1.71 9.02 10.13
C ARG A 85 -2.74 10.12 10.38
N ASP A 86 -2.62 10.85 11.50
CA ASP A 86 -3.40 12.09 11.74
C ASP A 86 -3.14 13.12 10.65
N ALA A 87 -1.87 13.37 10.30
CA ALA A 87 -1.49 14.33 9.27
C ALA A 87 -1.99 13.92 7.87
N ILE A 88 -2.00 12.63 7.52
CA ILE A 88 -2.54 12.13 6.25
C ILE A 88 -4.01 12.52 6.09
N PHE A 89 -4.82 12.23 7.09
CA PHE A 89 -6.26 12.52 7.00
C PHE A 89 -6.59 14.01 7.18
N ALA A 90 -5.77 14.75 7.94
CA ALA A 90 -5.88 16.20 7.99
C ALA A 90 -5.61 16.84 6.62
N LYS A 91 -4.56 16.37 5.91
CA LYS A 91 -4.24 16.83 4.56
C LYS A 91 -5.35 16.47 3.55
N PHE A 92 -5.92 15.26 3.63
CA PHE A 92 -7.09 14.90 2.82
C PHE A 92 -8.28 15.82 3.08
N ASP A 93 -8.59 16.06 4.34
CA ASP A 93 -9.72 16.91 4.74
C ASP A 93 -9.51 18.37 4.29
N GLU A 94 -8.27 18.86 4.30
CA GLU A 94 -7.88 20.20 3.83
C GLU A 94 -7.95 20.34 2.31
N ALA A 95 -7.26 19.44 1.58
CA ALA A 95 -7.00 19.61 0.16
C ALA A 95 -8.13 19.09 -0.74
N PHE A 96 -8.84 18.05 -0.31
CA PHE A 96 -9.72 17.29 -1.20
C PHE A 96 -11.17 17.19 -0.75
N LYS A 97 -11.45 17.10 0.55
CA LYS A 97 -12.78 16.77 1.07
C LYS A 97 -13.94 17.62 0.54
N ALA A 98 -13.66 18.89 0.22
CA ALA A 98 -14.71 19.81 -0.27
C ALA A 98 -15.18 19.50 -1.70
N THR A 99 -14.34 18.84 -2.52
CA THR A 99 -14.54 18.67 -3.95
C THR A 99 -14.40 17.23 -4.44
N HIS A 100 -13.90 16.32 -3.60
CA HIS A 100 -13.59 14.94 -3.98
C HIS A 100 -14.17 13.94 -2.98
N ALA A 101 -14.49 12.75 -3.47
CA ALA A 101 -14.75 11.58 -2.64
C ALA A 101 -13.45 10.81 -2.40
N LEU A 102 -13.28 10.27 -1.19
CA LEU A 102 -12.22 9.29 -0.95
C LEU A 102 -12.61 7.98 -1.61
N GLY A 103 -11.95 7.64 -2.71
CA GLY A 103 -12.24 6.45 -3.51
C GLY A 103 -11.38 5.24 -3.15
N ALA A 104 -10.14 5.46 -2.69
CA ALA A 104 -9.27 4.36 -2.31
C ALA A 104 -8.32 4.73 -1.16
N VAL A 105 -7.99 3.75 -0.33
CA VAL A 105 -6.86 3.79 0.60
C VAL A 105 -5.99 2.56 0.34
N VAL A 106 -4.73 2.82 -0.02
CA VAL A 106 -3.75 1.77 -0.31
C VAL A 106 -2.62 1.85 0.69
N HIS A 107 -2.53 0.86 1.57
CA HIS A 107 -1.41 0.74 2.51
C HIS A 107 -0.30 -0.08 1.88
N ASN A 108 0.70 0.64 1.35
CA ASN A 108 1.88 0.08 0.71
C ASN A 108 3.16 0.37 1.49
N ALA A 109 3.19 1.44 2.29
CA ALA A 109 4.41 1.83 3.03
C ALA A 109 5.01 0.65 3.77
N GLY A 110 6.31 0.53 3.63
CA GLY A 110 7.09 -0.48 4.32
C GLY A 110 8.58 -0.19 4.18
N GLN A 111 9.33 -0.63 5.14
CA GLN A 111 10.79 -0.59 5.11
C GLN A 111 11.33 -1.77 5.90
N TYR A 112 12.56 -2.14 5.58
CA TYR A 112 13.29 -3.12 6.37
C TYR A 112 14.12 -2.43 7.42
N VAL A 113 13.94 -2.84 8.65
CA VAL A 113 14.74 -2.36 9.78
C VAL A 113 16.20 -2.78 9.57
N GLY A 114 17.13 -1.84 9.78
CA GLY A 114 18.57 -2.08 9.60
C GLY A 114 19.07 -1.92 8.14
N VAL A 115 18.19 -1.59 7.18
CA VAL A 115 18.60 -1.40 5.77
C VAL A 115 18.82 0.06 5.41
N THR A 116 18.18 0.98 6.12
CA THR A 116 18.28 2.42 5.85
C THR A 116 18.95 3.16 7.00
N SER A 117 19.67 4.22 6.69
CA SER A 117 20.34 5.07 7.70
C SER A 117 19.36 5.66 8.73
N SER A 118 18.10 5.85 8.34
CA SER A 118 17.06 6.38 9.24
C SER A 118 16.55 5.38 10.28
N ASN A 119 16.88 4.11 10.16
CA ASN A 119 16.46 3.06 11.08
C ASN A 119 17.55 2.06 11.46
N ALA A 120 18.81 2.38 11.17
CA ALA A 120 19.96 1.56 11.51
C ALA A 120 20.37 1.70 12.99
N ASP A 121 20.01 2.83 13.63
CA ASP A 121 20.40 3.12 15.00
C ASP A 121 19.71 2.16 15.98
N GLY A 122 20.50 1.31 16.62
CA GLY A 122 20.07 0.41 17.68
C GLY A 122 19.61 -0.98 17.24
N ILE A 123 19.65 -1.33 15.93
CA ILE A 123 19.11 -2.61 15.45
C ILE A 123 20.16 -3.48 14.74
N GLY A 124 21.43 -3.14 14.85
CA GLY A 124 22.52 -3.91 14.26
C GLY A 124 22.73 -3.73 12.76
N PRO A 125 23.83 -4.26 12.21
CA PRO A 125 24.29 -3.96 10.84
C PRO A 125 23.58 -4.77 9.73
N SER A 126 22.68 -5.68 10.06
CA SER A 126 21.99 -6.53 9.11
C SER A 126 20.49 -6.29 9.11
N PRO A 127 19.79 -6.44 7.96
CA PRO A 127 18.34 -6.40 7.92
C PRO A 127 17.76 -7.44 8.89
N GLN A 128 17.02 -6.98 9.88
CA GLN A 128 16.36 -7.90 10.81
C GLN A 128 15.02 -8.32 10.24
N LEU A 129 15.04 -9.33 9.41
CA LEU A 129 13.87 -9.86 8.71
C LEU A 129 13.32 -11.12 9.35
N GLY A 130 14.17 -11.90 10.03
CA GLY A 130 13.79 -13.18 10.60
C GLY A 130 14.50 -13.48 11.90
N PHE A 131 14.06 -14.55 12.52
CA PHE A 131 14.73 -15.11 13.71
C PHE A 131 16.08 -15.74 13.33
N GLY A 132 16.31 -15.98 12.04
CA GLY A 132 17.52 -16.61 11.52
C GLY A 132 17.78 -17.98 12.17
N ASP A 133 19.06 -18.33 12.26
CA ASP A 133 19.50 -19.49 13.04
C ASP A 133 19.71 -19.14 14.53
N GLY A 134 19.38 -17.88 14.89
CA GLY A 134 19.60 -17.34 16.22
C GLY A 134 18.34 -17.32 17.07
N SER A 135 18.56 -17.31 18.36
CA SER A 135 17.52 -17.05 19.35
C SER A 135 17.12 -15.58 19.32
N LEU A 136 15.84 -15.28 19.61
CA LEU A 136 15.41 -13.93 19.95
C LEU A 136 15.82 -13.49 21.36
N LEU A 137 16.46 -14.38 22.13
CA LEU A 137 16.88 -14.07 23.48
C LEU A 137 18.01 -13.05 23.46
N GLY A 138 17.82 -11.96 24.18
CA GLY A 138 18.87 -11.01 24.52
C GLY A 138 19.86 -11.58 25.55
N ASP A 139 20.88 -10.80 25.88
CA ASP A 139 21.91 -11.17 26.85
C ASP A 139 21.34 -11.41 28.25
N ASP A 140 20.19 -10.85 28.55
CA ASP A 140 19.44 -11.05 29.81
C ASP A 140 18.56 -12.31 29.81
N GLY A 141 18.55 -13.08 28.73
CA GLY A 141 17.72 -14.26 28.54
C GLY A 141 16.25 -13.98 28.26
N ALA A 142 15.85 -12.72 28.09
CA ALA A 142 14.50 -12.35 27.66
C ALA A 142 14.39 -12.20 26.13
N PRO A 143 13.23 -12.48 25.51
CA PRO A 143 13.08 -12.28 24.09
C PRO A 143 13.03 -10.78 23.72
N ASP A 144 13.89 -10.36 22.79
CA ASP A 144 13.81 -9.03 22.19
C ASP A 144 12.78 -9.02 21.05
N LEU A 145 11.62 -8.46 21.33
CA LEU A 145 10.51 -8.33 20.40
C LEU A 145 10.39 -6.93 19.78
N GLY A 146 11.33 -6.03 20.04
CA GLY A 146 11.26 -4.63 19.63
C GLY A 146 11.08 -4.45 18.13
N VAL A 147 11.86 -5.17 17.34
CA VAL A 147 11.80 -5.15 15.88
C VAL A 147 10.48 -5.74 15.36
N MET A 148 10.04 -6.86 15.93
CA MET A 148 8.76 -7.46 15.54
C MET A 148 7.58 -6.54 15.84
N HIS A 149 7.56 -5.88 17.00
CA HIS A 149 6.54 -4.90 17.37
C HIS A 149 6.56 -3.68 16.44
N TYR A 150 7.75 -3.25 15.98
CA TYR A 150 7.84 -2.19 14.96
C TYR A 150 7.13 -2.59 13.68
N TYR A 151 7.39 -3.79 13.16
CA TYR A 151 6.71 -4.29 11.96
C TYR A 151 5.20 -4.48 12.16
N GLN A 152 4.78 -4.90 13.34
CA GLN A 152 3.35 -4.99 13.66
C GLN A 152 2.68 -3.62 13.62
N ARG A 153 3.31 -2.58 14.18
CA ARG A 153 2.81 -1.20 14.08
C ARG A 153 2.81 -0.68 12.64
N MET A 154 3.89 -0.98 11.90
CA MET A 154 4.06 -0.52 10.51
C MET A 154 3.00 -1.10 9.58
N TYR A 155 2.73 -2.41 9.67
CA TYR A 155 1.85 -3.10 8.72
C TYR A 155 0.46 -3.36 9.31
N GLY A 156 0.37 -3.83 10.55
CA GLY A 156 -0.90 -4.22 11.16
C GLY A 156 -1.69 -3.02 11.67
N ASP A 157 -1.14 -2.32 12.67
CA ASP A 157 -1.85 -1.20 13.32
C ASP A 157 -2.12 -0.07 12.32
N ALA A 158 -1.12 0.26 11.49
CA ALA A 158 -1.29 1.32 10.48
C ALA A 158 -2.39 0.96 9.47
N TYR A 159 -2.46 -0.29 9.00
CA TYR A 159 -3.52 -0.73 8.11
C TYR A 159 -4.91 -0.58 8.73
N VAL A 160 -5.08 -1.05 9.97
CA VAL A 160 -6.36 -0.96 10.68
C VAL A 160 -6.79 0.51 10.84
N ASP A 161 -5.89 1.38 11.31
CA ASP A 161 -6.18 2.80 11.50
C ASP A 161 -6.52 3.51 10.18
N LEU A 162 -5.74 3.26 9.13
CA LEU A 162 -5.99 3.81 7.78
C LEU A 162 -7.34 3.33 7.22
N CYS A 163 -7.69 2.06 7.41
CA CYS A 163 -8.96 1.51 6.97
C CYS A 163 -10.14 2.11 7.74
N GLU A 164 -10.06 2.24 9.06
CA GLU A 164 -11.14 2.85 9.87
C GLU A 164 -11.40 4.30 9.46
N ARG A 165 -10.34 5.11 9.36
CA ARG A 165 -10.44 6.51 8.98
C ARG A 165 -10.87 6.70 7.53
N GLY A 166 -10.37 5.82 6.64
CA GLY A 166 -10.77 5.80 5.24
C GLY A 166 -12.25 5.47 5.09
N LEU A 167 -12.70 4.40 5.73
CA LEU A 167 -14.11 3.97 5.70
C LEU A 167 -15.07 5.02 6.27
N ALA A 168 -14.62 5.82 7.26
CA ALA A 168 -15.39 6.94 7.78
C ALA A 168 -15.56 8.10 6.78
N ARG A 169 -14.65 8.22 5.81
CA ARG A 169 -14.63 9.29 4.78
C ARG A 169 -15.15 8.84 3.41
N MET A 170 -15.24 7.55 3.16
CA MET A 170 -15.88 7.00 1.97
C MET A 170 -17.38 7.22 2.03
N GLY A 171 -17.94 7.82 0.97
CA GLY A 171 -19.36 8.08 0.83
C GLY A 171 -20.16 6.84 0.33
N GLU A 172 -21.42 7.07 0.00
CA GLU A 172 -22.33 6.02 -0.52
C GLU A 172 -21.88 5.43 -1.86
N GLY A 173 -21.06 6.14 -2.62
CA GLY A 173 -20.44 5.64 -3.86
C GLY A 173 -19.49 4.47 -3.65
N GLY A 174 -19.17 4.15 -2.42
CA GLY A 174 -18.23 3.09 -2.06
C GLY A 174 -16.78 3.50 -2.21
N GLY A 175 -15.90 2.52 -2.30
CA GLY A 175 -14.45 2.71 -2.41
C GLY A 175 -13.70 1.40 -2.29
N SER A 176 -12.38 1.50 -2.13
CA SER A 176 -11.51 0.33 -2.00
C SER A 176 -10.49 0.52 -0.90
N LEU A 177 -10.31 -0.51 -0.08
CA LEU A 177 -9.27 -0.61 0.94
C LEU A 177 -8.30 -1.72 0.51
N VAL A 178 -7.05 -1.36 0.26
CA VAL A 178 -6.06 -2.31 -0.26
C VAL A 178 -4.81 -2.31 0.60
N GLY A 179 -4.32 -3.49 0.98
CA GLY A 179 -3.03 -3.67 1.62
C GLY A 179 -2.02 -4.32 0.67
N ILE A 180 -0.73 -4.03 0.83
CA ILE A 180 0.35 -4.71 0.11
C ILE A 180 1.07 -5.65 1.07
N SER A 181 0.86 -6.94 0.86
CA SER A 181 1.48 -8.01 1.65
C SER A 181 2.76 -8.54 1.00
N SER A 182 3.16 -9.72 1.37
CA SER A 182 4.34 -10.41 0.83
C SER A 182 4.09 -11.91 0.78
N PRO A 183 4.80 -12.65 -0.10
CA PRO A 183 4.82 -14.10 -0.07
C PRO A 183 5.22 -14.63 1.31
N GLY A 184 4.60 -15.72 1.75
CA GLY A 184 4.89 -16.35 3.04
C GLY A 184 4.02 -15.89 4.20
N CYS A 185 3.21 -14.84 4.03
CA CYS A 185 2.31 -14.33 5.08
C CYS A 185 0.91 -14.96 5.04
N THR A 186 0.57 -15.73 4.03
CA THR A 186 -0.69 -16.46 3.89
C THR A 186 -0.47 -17.95 3.73
N LEU A 187 -1.55 -18.72 3.88
CA LEU A 187 -1.53 -20.17 3.61
C LEU A 187 -1.27 -20.52 2.13
N THR A 188 -1.36 -19.56 1.23
CA THR A 188 -1.12 -19.77 -0.21
C THR A 188 0.35 -19.96 -0.51
N TYR A 189 1.23 -19.42 0.34
CA TYR A 189 2.68 -19.51 0.18
C TYR A 189 3.29 -20.32 1.32
N LYS A 190 4.45 -20.95 1.06
CA LYS A 190 5.24 -21.52 2.14
C LYS A 190 5.77 -20.43 3.05
N ALA A 191 5.82 -20.73 4.34
CA ALA A 191 6.50 -19.85 5.29
C ALA A 191 7.97 -19.68 4.89
N ASN A 192 8.45 -18.46 4.96
CA ASN A 192 9.82 -18.12 4.61
C ASN A 192 10.63 -17.81 5.87
N LEU A 193 11.51 -18.71 6.25
CA LEU A 193 12.52 -18.45 7.27
C LEU A 193 13.39 -17.28 6.82
N GLY A 194 13.46 -16.23 7.63
CA GLY A 194 14.14 -14.99 7.28
C GLY A 194 13.22 -13.85 6.87
N TYR A 195 11.90 -14.06 6.98
CA TYR A 195 10.89 -13.01 6.82
C TYR A 195 9.87 -12.98 7.96
N ASP A 196 10.22 -13.57 9.08
CA ASP A 196 9.32 -13.82 10.20
C ASP A 196 8.82 -12.53 10.84
N MET A 197 9.70 -11.56 11.03
CA MET A 197 9.36 -10.30 11.71
C MET A 197 8.43 -9.40 10.89
N PRO A 198 8.73 -9.05 9.61
CA PRO A 198 7.79 -8.31 8.77
C PRO A 198 6.51 -9.09 8.50
N GLY A 199 6.62 -10.41 8.35
CA GLY A 199 5.50 -11.32 8.14
C GLY A 199 4.47 -11.24 9.26
N SER A 200 4.89 -11.11 10.52
CA SER A 200 3.99 -11.00 11.67
C SER A 200 3.00 -9.84 11.51
N GLY A 201 3.48 -8.65 11.14
CA GLY A 201 2.63 -7.49 10.90
C GLY A 201 1.73 -7.63 9.65
N LYS A 202 2.25 -8.25 8.60
CA LYS A 202 1.48 -8.50 7.37
C LYS A 202 0.42 -9.58 7.55
N CYS A 203 0.64 -10.60 8.36
CA CYS A 203 -0.39 -11.55 8.76
C CYS A 203 -1.55 -10.87 9.50
N VAL A 204 -1.24 -9.92 10.41
CA VAL A 204 -2.27 -9.11 11.08
C VAL A 204 -3.06 -8.29 10.05
N MET A 205 -2.40 -7.64 9.10
CA MET A 205 -3.03 -6.89 8.01
C MET A 205 -3.97 -7.78 7.19
N GLU A 206 -3.53 -8.97 6.79
CA GLU A 206 -4.35 -9.89 5.97
C GLU A 206 -5.56 -10.44 6.74
N TYR A 207 -5.42 -10.67 8.03
CA TYR A 207 -6.56 -11.05 8.86
C TYR A 207 -7.54 -9.88 9.01
N ALA A 208 -7.04 -8.69 9.34
CA ALA A 208 -7.85 -7.47 9.46
C ALA A 208 -8.59 -7.14 8.15
N MET A 209 -7.93 -7.31 7.01
CA MET A 209 -8.56 -7.12 5.69
C MET A 209 -9.85 -7.91 5.54
N ARG A 210 -9.87 -9.17 5.95
CA ARG A 210 -11.09 -10.01 5.87
C ARG A 210 -12.21 -9.50 6.78
N LEU A 211 -11.87 -8.98 7.95
CA LEU A 211 -12.86 -8.35 8.85
C LEU A 211 -13.41 -7.06 8.23
N PHE A 212 -12.54 -6.23 7.64
CA PHE A 212 -12.98 -5.03 6.93
C PHE A 212 -13.83 -5.35 5.71
N ALA A 213 -13.51 -6.41 4.96
CA ALA A 213 -14.34 -6.85 3.83
C ALA A 213 -15.80 -7.12 4.26
N LEU A 214 -16.01 -7.76 5.41
CA LEU A 214 -17.35 -7.99 5.95
C LEU A 214 -18.03 -6.71 6.44
N ARG A 215 -17.28 -5.84 7.14
CA ARG A 215 -17.83 -4.59 7.72
C ARG A 215 -18.14 -3.54 6.67
N ALA A 216 -17.25 -3.40 5.68
CA ALA A 216 -17.32 -2.38 4.66
C ALA A 216 -18.32 -2.69 3.53
N ALA A 217 -18.73 -3.95 3.37
CA ALA A 217 -19.64 -4.39 2.33
C ALA A 217 -20.94 -3.57 2.28
N LYS A 218 -21.51 -3.22 3.44
CA LYS A 218 -22.73 -2.40 3.54
C LYS A 218 -22.58 -0.99 2.98
N LYS A 219 -21.33 -0.50 2.87
CA LYS A 219 -20.99 0.80 2.27
C LYS A 219 -20.52 0.67 0.82
N ASN A 220 -20.70 -0.49 0.20
CA ASN A 220 -20.19 -0.75 -1.14
C ASN A 220 -18.67 -0.53 -1.25
N VAL A 221 -17.91 -0.86 -0.19
CA VAL A 221 -16.45 -0.78 -0.14
C VAL A 221 -15.88 -2.19 -0.19
N ASN A 222 -15.03 -2.48 -1.17
CA ASN A 222 -14.28 -3.73 -1.21
C ASN A 222 -12.98 -3.59 -0.42
N CYS A 223 -12.51 -4.70 0.13
CA CYS A 223 -11.30 -4.72 0.93
C CYS A 223 -10.46 -5.95 0.56
N ASN A 224 -9.24 -5.74 0.12
CA ASN A 224 -8.37 -6.79 -0.40
C ASN A 224 -6.92 -6.55 -0.02
N VAL A 225 -6.10 -7.57 -0.21
CA VAL A 225 -4.64 -7.48 -0.13
C VAL A 225 -4.07 -7.94 -1.46
N VAL A 226 -3.02 -7.27 -1.94
CA VAL A 226 -2.21 -7.70 -3.09
C VAL A 226 -0.90 -8.27 -2.56
N ILE A 227 -0.48 -9.39 -3.11
CA ILE A 227 0.79 -10.06 -2.80
C ILE A 227 1.71 -9.93 -4.01
N PRO A 228 2.68 -9.00 -3.98
CA PRO A 228 3.64 -8.83 -5.08
C PRO A 228 4.62 -9.99 -5.17
N GLY A 229 4.99 -10.35 -6.38
CA GLY A 229 6.14 -11.21 -6.64
C GLY A 229 7.48 -10.49 -6.56
N VAL A 230 8.48 -11.05 -7.21
CA VAL A 230 9.82 -10.44 -7.34
C VAL A 230 9.71 -9.18 -8.20
N THR A 231 9.59 -8.03 -7.53
CA THR A 231 9.34 -6.73 -8.18
C THR A 231 10.61 -5.89 -8.15
N THR A 232 11.08 -5.43 -9.29
CA THR A 232 12.25 -4.54 -9.37
C THR A 232 11.93 -3.22 -8.68
N SER A 233 12.73 -2.84 -7.68
CA SER A 233 12.54 -1.60 -6.92
C SER A 233 13.82 -1.17 -6.26
N ASP A 234 13.90 0.10 -5.83
CA ASP A 234 15.07 0.65 -5.13
C ASP A 234 15.43 -0.11 -3.84
N ALA A 235 14.47 -0.83 -3.26
CA ALA A 235 14.74 -1.67 -2.09
C ALA A 235 15.73 -2.81 -2.40
N TRP A 236 15.70 -3.34 -3.63
CA TRP A 236 16.66 -4.36 -4.07
C TRP A 236 18.05 -3.77 -4.28
N GLY A 237 18.15 -2.55 -4.81
CA GLY A 237 19.44 -1.85 -4.93
C GLY A 237 20.09 -1.70 -3.55
N LYS A 238 19.37 -1.19 -2.57
CA LYS A 238 19.88 -1.06 -1.19
C LYS A 238 20.28 -2.39 -0.56
N LEU A 239 19.53 -3.45 -0.85
CA LEU A 239 19.86 -4.79 -0.36
C LEU A 239 21.11 -5.36 -1.06
N ALA A 240 21.24 -5.13 -2.36
CA ALA A 240 22.42 -5.52 -3.14
C ALA A 240 23.66 -4.79 -2.65
N ASP A 241 23.58 -3.47 -2.47
CA ASP A 241 24.66 -2.64 -1.91
C ASP A 241 25.11 -3.16 -0.54
N ALA A 242 24.16 -3.44 0.35
CA ALA A 242 24.45 -3.98 1.68
C ALA A 242 25.13 -5.36 1.66
N ARG A 243 25.00 -6.10 0.55
CA ARG A 243 25.58 -7.44 0.35
C ARG A 243 26.80 -7.43 -0.56
N GLY A 244 27.17 -6.29 -1.11
CA GLY A 244 28.24 -6.19 -2.11
C GLY A 244 27.95 -6.98 -3.40
N ALA A 245 26.69 -7.07 -3.78
CA ALA A 245 26.21 -7.85 -4.92
C ALA A 245 25.69 -6.94 -6.05
N ASP A 246 25.72 -7.44 -7.29
CA ASP A 246 25.04 -6.80 -8.40
C ASP A 246 23.52 -6.99 -8.27
N VAL A 247 22.74 -5.91 -8.42
CA VAL A 247 21.29 -5.92 -8.23
C VAL A 247 20.57 -6.76 -9.28
N ASP A 248 20.99 -6.68 -10.54
CA ASP A 248 20.33 -7.39 -11.64
C ASP A 248 20.62 -8.88 -11.58
N GLU A 249 21.86 -9.26 -11.24
CA GLU A 249 22.20 -10.67 -10.99
C GLU A 249 21.44 -11.24 -9.80
N MET A 250 21.33 -10.48 -8.69
CA MET A 250 20.63 -10.91 -7.48
C MET A 250 19.12 -11.08 -7.75
N VAL A 251 18.48 -10.08 -8.34
CA VAL A 251 17.03 -10.10 -8.65
C VAL A 251 16.74 -11.14 -9.72
N GLY A 252 17.52 -11.19 -10.80
CA GLY A 252 17.38 -12.17 -11.87
C GLY A 252 17.58 -13.60 -11.38
N GLY A 253 18.57 -13.82 -10.52
CA GLY A 253 18.84 -15.14 -9.93
C GLY A 253 17.73 -15.62 -8.99
N ILE A 254 17.11 -14.73 -8.21
CA ILE A 254 15.95 -15.06 -7.37
C ILE A 254 14.73 -15.32 -8.26
N ALA A 255 14.40 -14.40 -9.16
CA ALA A 255 13.25 -14.53 -10.05
C ALA A 255 13.31 -15.79 -10.91
N GLY A 256 14.47 -16.11 -11.47
CA GLY A 256 14.65 -17.32 -12.28
C GLY A 256 14.37 -18.64 -11.55
N ARG A 257 14.54 -18.63 -10.21
CA ARG A 257 14.28 -19.82 -9.40
C ARG A 257 12.81 -19.96 -9.01
N ILE A 258 12.14 -18.85 -8.65
CA ILE A 258 10.82 -18.91 -8.01
C ILE A 258 9.68 -18.30 -8.82
N ALA A 259 9.96 -17.47 -9.82
CA ALA A 259 8.94 -16.79 -10.62
C ALA A 259 8.91 -17.35 -12.05
N PRO A 260 7.90 -18.14 -12.45
CA PRO A 260 7.79 -18.70 -13.80
C PRO A 260 7.87 -17.66 -14.93
N MET A 261 7.36 -16.44 -14.69
CA MET A 261 7.39 -15.34 -15.67
C MET A 261 8.50 -14.30 -15.39
N GLY A 262 9.44 -14.63 -14.48
CA GLY A 262 10.54 -13.73 -14.10
C GLY A 262 10.13 -12.60 -13.16
N SER A 263 11.01 -11.61 -13.01
CA SER A 263 10.73 -10.38 -12.24
C SER A 263 9.69 -9.50 -12.93
N MET A 264 9.12 -8.54 -12.19
CA MET A 264 8.09 -7.65 -12.69
C MET A 264 8.40 -6.18 -12.34
N ALA A 265 7.90 -5.27 -13.17
CA ALA A 265 7.98 -3.85 -12.86
C ALA A 265 6.98 -3.46 -11.77
N PRO A 266 7.26 -2.40 -10.97
CA PRO A 266 6.33 -1.86 -9.97
C PRO A 266 4.93 -1.57 -10.53
N ARG A 267 4.84 -1.10 -11.77
CA ARG A 267 3.58 -0.80 -12.44
C ARG A 267 2.67 -2.02 -12.56
N ALA A 268 3.19 -3.22 -12.74
CA ALA A 268 2.36 -4.43 -12.81
C ALA A 268 1.61 -4.71 -11.50
N VAL A 269 2.25 -4.43 -10.34
CA VAL A 269 1.56 -4.47 -9.05
C VAL A 269 0.51 -3.36 -8.98
N GLY A 270 0.85 -2.16 -9.47
CA GLY A 270 -0.06 -1.02 -9.56
C GLY A 270 -1.31 -1.33 -10.38
N ASP A 271 -1.18 -2.00 -11.52
CA ASP A 271 -2.32 -2.38 -12.36
C ASP A 271 -3.26 -3.36 -11.65
N GLY A 272 -2.72 -4.29 -10.85
CA GLY A 272 -3.51 -5.17 -9.98
C GLY A 272 -4.30 -4.40 -8.91
N VAL A 273 -3.67 -3.40 -8.28
CA VAL A 273 -4.34 -2.51 -7.31
C VAL A 273 -5.40 -1.66 -8.02
N ALA A 274 -5.08 -1.06 -9.16
CA ALA A 274 -5.99 -0.24 -9.93
C ALA A 274 -7.21 -1.04 -10.41
N PHE A 275 -7.03 -2.31 -10.80
CA PHE A 275 -8.15 -3.23 -11.07
C PHE A 275 -9.07 -3.35 -9.85
N LEU A 276 -8.53 -3.62 -8.65
CA LEU A 276 -9.34 -3.74 -7.42
C LEU A 276 -10.06 -2.44 -7.07
N CYS A 277 -9.50 -1.28 -7.42
CA CYS A 277 -10.10 0.03 -7.21
C CYS A 277 -11.08 0.46 -8.30
N SER A 278 -11.17 -0.29 -9.40
CA SER A 278 -12.03 0.01 -10.54
C SER A 278 -13.43 -0.60 -10.40
N PRO A 279 -14.40 -0.16 -11.22
CA PRO A 279 -15.71 -0.83 -11.31
C PRO A 279 -15.61 -2.33 -11.64
N ALA A 280 -14.63 -2.75 -12.44
CA ALA A 280 -14.42 -4.16 -12.82
C ALA A 280 -13.99 -5.03 -11.61
N GLY A 281 -13.25 -4.46 -10.67
CA GLY A 281 -12.81 -5.14 -9.45
C GLY A 281 -13.80 -5.09 -8.28
N ARG A 282 -14.92 -4.38 -8.42
CA ARG A 282 -15.85 -4.12 -7.32
C ARG A 282 -16.38 -5.38 -6.62
N ALA A 283 -16.60 -6.45 -7.35
CA ALA A 283 -17.08 -7.72 -6.80
C ALA A 283 -15.98 -8.56 -6.11
N VAL A 284 -14.71 -8.13 -6.22
CA VAL A 284 -13.58 -8.81 -5.58
C VAL A 284 -13.39 -8.20 -4.20
N THR A 285 -13.64 -8.98 -3.15
CA THR A 285 -13.48 -8.55 -1.75
C THR A 285 -13.11 -9.71 -0.83
N GLY A 286 -12.29 -9.43 0.17
CA GLY A 286 -11.85 -10.42 1.17
C GLY A 286 -10.76 -11.36 0.66
N VAL A 287 -10.06 -11.02 -0.42
CA VAL A 287 -9.03 -11.88 -1.02
C VAL A 287 -7.62 -11.33 -0.84
N SER A 288 -6.68 -12.24 -0.67
CA SER A 288 -5.25 -11.99 -0.86
C SER A 288 -4.91 -12.39 -2.29
N LEU A 289 -4.78 -11.39 -3.17
CA LEU A 289 -4.60 -11.56 -4.62
C LEU A 289 -3.11 -11.63 -4.97
N PRO A 290 -2.60 -12.76 -5.45
CA PRO A 290 -1.26 -12.84 -6.02
C PRO A 290 -1.15 -12.00 -7.31
N VAL A 291 -0.22 -11.07 -7.33
CA VAL A 291 0.27 -10.37 -8.52
C VAL A 291 1.77 -10.60 -8.54
N ASP A 292 2.18 -11.81 -8.94
CA ASP A 292 3.46 -12.36 -8.53
C ASP A 292 4.19 -13.17 -9.63
N ASN A 293 3.76 -13.07 -10.88
CA ASN A 293 4.35 -13.83 -11.98
C ASN A 293 4.45 -15.35 -11.70
N GLY A 294 3.50 -15.88 -10.90
CA GLY A 294 3.39 -17.31 -10.61
C GLY A 294 4.30 -17.80 -9.48
N VAL A 295 4.88 -16.92 -8.66
CA VAL A 295 5.70 -17.29 -7.49
C VAL A 295 4.94 -18.27 -6.59
N HIS A 296 3.66 -18.03 -6.33
CA HIS A 296 2.82 -18.87 -5.47
C HIS A 296 2.72 -20.33 -5.93
N LEU A 297 3.03 -20.63 -7.19
CA LEU A 297 3.01 -22.00 -7.72
C LEU A 297 4.27 -22.79 -7.38
N LYS A 298 5.34 -22.11 -6.98
CA LYS A 298 6.66 -22.72 -6.72
C LYS A 298 7.13 -22.60 -5.27
N THR A 299 6.38 -21.92 -4.43
CA THR A 299 6.75 -21.69 -3.01
C THR A 299 5.88 -22.48 -2.05
#